data_d7e8021344f5fc1f476a0ad06fa333aa
#
_entry.id   d7e8021344f5fc1f476a0ad06fa333aa
#
_cell.length_a   1.000
_cell.length_b   1.000
_cell.length_c   1.000
_cell.angle_alpha   90.00
_cell.angle_beta   90.00
_cell.angle_gamma   90.00
#
_symmetry.space_group_name_H-M   'P 1'
#
loop_
_entity.id
_entity.type
_entity.pdbx_description
1 polymer ?
#
loop_
_entity_poly.entity_id
_entity_poly.type
_entity_poly.pdbx_seq_one_letter_code
_entity_poly.pdbx_strand_id
1 'polypeptide(L)'
;MNKDMTDRSIREIEEMGEGKYINPYTDFGFKKLFGTPLNKDLLISFLNSLFEGKEVVSDLTYLNGENLGNGYGDRRAIFDVYCENEKGETFIVEMQKAEQQFFKDRSVFYATFPIQNQGKKGLWDFRLKGVYTVGILDFVFPDNEYPKDSLRHEVKLVDVDDKHVFYDKLSFLYLEMPKFTKKEEELETMYDKWLYVLHNLSRLMEHPAALQERVFKRLFEQAEIAKYTPEERQDYEESLKVYRDMKNVLDTAELKGLKKGLKKGLEQGMRQGMRQGMRQGIEQGALDERKKNAMAMKALGLPLETIAKVTGMPVEDIARL
;
A
#
# COMPACT_ATOMS: atom_id res chain seq x y z
N MET A 1 10.48 22.09 -0.21
CA MET A 1 9.72 20.83 -0.24
C MET A 1 10.47 19.62 0.32
N ASN A 2 11.81 19.50 0.19
CA ASN A 2 12.56 18.30 0.67
C ASN A 2 12.89 18.27 2.18
N LYS A 3 12.86 19.41 2.88
CA LYS A 3 13.21 19.46 4.31
C LYS A 3 12.03 19.03 5.19
N ASP A 4 10.81 19.37 4.78
CA ASP A 4 9.58 19.03 5.52
C ASP A 4 9.27 17.52 5.50
N MET A 5 9.56 16.82 4.39
CA MET A 5 9.35 15.36 4.31
C MET A 5 10.36 14.58 5.20
N THR A 6 11.62 15.03 5.23
CA THR A 6 12.65 14.39 6.06
C THR A 6 12.40 14.64 7.55
N ASP A 7 12.00 15.86 7.93
CA ASP A 7 11.65 16.23 9.30
C ASP A 7 10.38 15.51 9.80
N ARG A 8 9.42 15.26 8.89
CA ARG A 8 8.19 14.52 9.21
C ARG A 8 8.49 13.04 9.48
N SER A 9 9.28 12.39 8.64
CA SER A 9 9.69 10.99 8.82
C SER A 9 10.51 10.80 10.10
N ILE A 10 11.41 11.73 10.43
CA ILE A 10 12.23 11.67 11.65
C ILE A 10 11.34 11.84 12.88
N ARG A 11 10.39 12.79 12.89
CA ARG A 11 9.45 12.97 14.01
C ARG A 11 8.55 11.75 14.21
N GLU A 12 8.02 11.18 13.12
CA GLU A 12 7.22 9.96 13.19
C GLU A 12 8.00 8.77 13.77
N ILE A 13 9.31 8.68 13.50
CA ILE A 13 10.18 7.64 14.07
C ILE A 13 10.47 7.90 15.55
N GLU A 14 10.72 9.16 15.94
CA GLU A 14 10.96 9.56 17.32
C GLU A 14 9.71 9.39 18.19
N GLU A 15 8.52 9.75 17.69
CA GLU A 15 7.24 9.59 18.38
C GLU A 15 6.85 8.11 18.59
N MET A 16 7.41 7.18 17.79
CA MET A 16 7.18 5.73 17.95
C MET A 16 7.89 5.12 19.18
N GLY A 17 8.75 5.86 19.89
CA GLY A 17 9.61 5.34 20.97
C GLY A 17 9.09 5.54 22.39
N GLU A 18 8.20 6.47 22.61
CA GLU A 18 7.71 6.85 23.96
C GLU A 18 6.20 6.62 24.13
N GLY A 19 5.57 5.83 23.25
CA GLY A 19 4.14 5.56 23.28
C GLY A 19 3.73 4.78 24.55
N LYS A 20 2.55 5.09 25.08
CA LYS A 20 1.94 4.36 26.19
C LYS A 20 1.56 2.93 25.80
N TYR A 21 1.21 2.73 24.52
CA TYR A 21 0.70 1.48 23.99
C TYR A 21 1.63 0.90 22.92
N ILE A 22 1.58 -0.43 22.78
CA ILE A 22 2.38 -1.13 21.77
C ILE A 22 2.04 -0.72 20.36
N ASN A 23 3.01 -0.86 19.47
CA ASN A 23 2.79 -0.72 18.05
C ASN A 23 2.26 -2.05 17.47
N PRO A 24 1.01 -2.09 16.94
CA PRO A 24 0.42 -3.31 16.39
C PRO A 24 1.10 -3.77 15.09
N TYR A 25 1.89 -2.93 14.44
CA TYR A 25 2.67 -3.30 13.24
C TYR A 25 3.96 -4.06 13.57
N THR A 26 4.32 -4.23 14.83
CA THR A 26 5.41 -5.11 15.24
C THR A 26 4.93 -6.56 15.32
N ASP A 27 5.83 -7.52 15.12
CA ASP A 27 5.49 -8.95 15.23
C ASP A 27 4.97 -9.27 16.64
N PHE A 28 5.65 -8.78 17.68
CA PHE A 28 5.21 -8.94 19.06
C PHE A 28 3.84 -8.28 19.29
N GLY A 29 3.68 -7.03 18.86
CA GLY A 29 2.44 -6.27 19.09
C GLY A 29 1.23 -6.93 18.43
N PHE A 30 1.36 -7.38 17.19
CA PHE A 30 0.29 -8.08 16.50
C PHE A 30 -0.08 -9.41 17.17
N LYS A 31 0.92 -10.24 17.48
CA LYS A 31 0.70 -11.53 18.16
C LYS A 31 0.15 -11.34 19.58
N LYS A 32 0.58 -10.31 20.31
CA LYS A 32 0.06 -10.00 21.64
C LYS A 32 -1.43 -9.67 21.61
N LEU A 33 -1.87 -8.90 20.62
CA LEU A 33 -3.29 -8.49 20.48
C LEU A 33 -4.17 -9.60 19.90
N PHE A 34 -3.68 -10.32 18.88
CA PHE A 34 -4.50 -11.22 18.08
C PHE A 34 -4.06 -12.68 18.08
N GLY A 35 -2.83 -12.99 18.48
CA GLY A 35 -2.24 -14.32 18.37
C GLY A 35 -2.38 -15.20 19.61
N THR A 36 -3.08 -14.76 20.65
CA THR A 36 -3.18 -15.50 21.93
C THR A 36 -4.61 -15.94 22.23
N PRO A 37 -4.83 -17.17 22.76
CA PRO A 37 -6.16 -17.62 23.17
C PRO A 37 -6.82 -16.71 24.22
N LEU A 38 -6.03 -16.03 25.03
CA LEU A 38 -6.50 -15.07 26.03
C LEU A 38 -7.24 -13.90 25.39
N ASN A 39 -6.79 -13.45 24.21
CA ASN A 39 -7.29 -12.28 23.50
C ASN A 39 -8.11 -12.63 22.26
N LYS A 40 -8.62 -13.87 22.16
CA LYS A 40 -9.40 -14.29 20.99
C LYS A 40 -10.66 -13.45 20.74
N ASP A 41 -11.23 -12.85 21.76
CA ASP A 41 -12.38 -11.94 21.65
C ASP A 41 -12.03 -10.66 20.87
N LEU A 42 -10.78 -10.18 20.95
CA LEU A 42 -10.29 -9.08 20.14
C LEU A 42 -10.28 -9.48 18.66
N LEU A 43 -9.71 -10.65 18.35
CA LEU A 43 -9.67 -11.16 16.98
C LEU A 43 -11.07 -11.43 16.42
N ILE A 44 -11.97 -12.05 17.19
CA ILE A 44 -13.36 -12.28 16.80
C ILE A 44 -14.06 -10.96 16.46
N SER A 45 -13.94 -9.96 17.33
CA SER A 45 -14.54 -8.65 17.08
C SER A 45 -13.98 -7.96 15.84
N PHE A 46 -12.67 -8.05 15.65
CA PHE A 46 -12.01 -7.52 14.45
C PHE A 46 -12.53 -8.22 13.18
N LEU A 47 -12.49 -9.54 13.12
CA LEU A 47 -12.97 -10.31 11.96
C LEU A 47 -14.44 -10.00 11.67
N ASN A 48 -15.31 -10.00 12.68
CA ASN A 48 -16.73 -9.67 12.48
C ASN A 48 -16.95 -8.25 11.96
N SER A 49 -16.07 -7.30 12.30
CA SER A 49 -16.13 -5.94 11.75
C SER A 49 -15.78 -5.89 10.26
N LEU A 50 -14.95 -6.82 9.79
CA LEU A 50 -14.54 -6.90 8.38
C LEU A 50 -15.63 -7.48 7.47
N PHE A 51 -16.41 -8.44 7.98
CA PHE A 51 -17.38 -9.18 7.16
C PHE A 51 -18.79 -8.58 7.17
N GLU A 52 -19.04 -7.49 7.93
CA GLU A 52 -20.29 -6.71 7.91
C GLU A 52 -21.56 -7.57 7.97
N GLY A 53 -21.57 -8.57 8.85
CA GLY A 53 -22.72 -9.47 9.05
C GLY A 53 -22.90 -10.57 7.99
N LYS A 54 -22.02 -10.66 6.98
CA LYS A 54 -22.02 -11.78 6.01
C LYS A 54 -21.56 -13.09 6.67
N GLU A 55 -20.55 -13.00 7.53
CA GLU A 55 -20.04 -14.10 8.34
C GLU A 55 -19.97 -13.63 9.80
N VAL A 56 -20.58 -14.41 10.68
CA VAL A 56 -20.50 -14.19 12.13
C VAL A 56 -19.61 -15.25 12.71
N VAL A 57 -18.44 -14.85 13.19
CA VAL A 57 -17.52 -15.70 13.95
C VAL A 57 -17.91 -15.60 15.41
N SER A 58 -18.34 -16.70 16.02
CA SER A 58 -18.73 -16.76 17.44
C SER A 58 -17.64 -17.32 18.32
N ASP A 59 -16.78 -18.19 17.80
CA ASP A 59 -15.62 -18.72 18.49
C ASP A 59 -14.45 -19.02 17.53
N LEU A 60 -13.23 -19.08 18.05
CA LEU A 60 -12.01 -19.38 17.31
C LEU A 60 -11.13 -20.39 18.06
N THR A 61 -10.53 -21.30 17.32
CA THR A 61 -9.45 -22.17 17.77
C THR A 61 -8.17 -21.81 17.00
N TYR A 62 -7.12 -21.44 17.74
CA TYR A 62 -5.82 -21.20 17.11
C TYR A 62 -5.19 -22.49 16.63
N LEU A 63 -4.66 -22.45 15.42
CA LEU A 63 -3.96 -23.55 14.78
C LEU A 63 -2.44 -23.29 14.81
N ASN A 64 -1.65 -24.34 14.54
CA ASN A 64 -0.21 -24.14 14.43
C ASN A 64 0.10 -23.28 13.17
N GLY A 65 0.63 -22.09 13.39
CA GLY A 65 1.01 -21.17 12.33
C GLY A 65 2.19 -21.61 11.47
N GLU A 66 2.95 -22.64 11.92
CA GLU A 66 4.04 -23.22 11.14
C GLU A 66 3.53 -24.41 10.32
N ASN A 67 3.25 -24.16 9.05
CA ASN A 67 2.95 -25.25 8.12
C ASN A 67 4.26 -25.73 7.48
N LEU A 68 4.76 -26.82 8.04
CA LEU A 68 5.92 -27.54 7.50
C LEU A 68 5.41 -28.29 6.27
N GLY A 69 5.82 -27.92 5.05
CA GLY A 69 5.47 -28.63 3.82
C GLY A 69 5.63 -30.17 3.96
N ASN A 70 5.01 -30.91 3.07
CA ASN A 70 4.89 -32.37 3.16
C ASN A 70 6.23 -33.15 2.95
N GLY A 71 7.36 -32.45 2.70
CA GLY A 71 8.66 -33.07 2.44
C GLY A 71 9.88 -32.22 2.79
N TYR A 72 11.05 -32.88 2.85
CA TYR A 72 12.36 -32.26 2.95
C TYR A 72 12.58 -31.39 1.67
N GLY A 73 12.49 -30.06 1.80
CA GLY A 73 12.67 -29.11 0.70
C GLY A 73 11.45 -28.27 0.36
N ASP A 74 10.27 -28.61 0.90
CA ASP A 74 9.09 -27.78 0.71
C ASP A 74 9.20 -26.45 1.47
N ARG A 75 8.72 -25.36 0.85
CA ARG A 75 8.69 -24.04 1.52
C ARG A 75 7.71 -24.10 2.68
N ARG A 76 8.17 -23.66 3.85
CA ARG A 76 7.34 -23.48 5.03
C ARG A 76 6.49 -22.24 4.86
N ALA A 77 5.21 -22.31 5.23
CA ALA A 77 4.38 -21.13 5.46
C ALA A 77 4.39 -20.85 6.97
N ILE A 78 4.71 -19.62 7.33
CA ILE A 78 4.62 -19.12 8.71
C ILE A 78 3.57 -18.03 8.68
N PHE A 79 2.51 -18.21 9.45
CA PHE A 79 1.39 -17.28 9.55
C PHE A 79 1.50 -16.48 10.85
N ASP A 80 1.19 -15.18 10.81
CA ASP A 80 1.15 -14.36 12.01
C ASP A 80 0.03 -14.83 12.95
N VAL A 81 -1.18 -15.02 12.39
CA VAL A 81 -2.31 -15.65 13.08
C VAL A 81 -3.00 -16.63 12.14
N TYR A 82 -3.20 -17.85 12.64
CA TYR A 82 -3.86 -18.93 11.93
C TYR A 82 -4.89 -19.57 12.83
N CYS A 83 -6.18 -19.54 12.46
CA CYS A 83 -7.25 -20.03 13.30
C CYS A 83 -8.42 -20.58 12.47
N GLU A 84 -9.28 -21.34 13.15
CA GLU A 84 -10.50 -21.94 12.61
C GLU A 84 -11.70 -21.53 13.47
N ASN A 85 -12.83 -21.22 12.85
CA ASN A 85 -14.06 -20.94 13.55
C ASN A 85 -14.86 -22.23 13.85
N GLU A 86 -16.00 -22.09 14.54
CA GLU A 86 -16.90 -23.16 14.91
C GLU A 86 -17.52 -23.91 13.73
N LYS A 87 -17.50 -23.33 12.52
CA LYS A 87 -17.97 -23.95 11.27
C LYS A 87 -16.86 -24.74 10.54
N GLY A 88 -15.65 -24.69 11.04
CA GLY A 88 -14.46 -25.27 10.40
C GLY A 88 -13.93 -24.42 9.24
N GLU A 89 -14.24 -23.13 9.19
CA GLU A 89 -13.69 -22.18 8.25
C GLU A 89 -12.39 -21.60 8.79
N THR A 90 -11.40 -21.46 7.94
CA THR A 90 -10.04 -21.09 8.32
C THR A 90 -9.74 -19.64 8.01
N PHE A 91 -9.08 -18.98 8.94
CA PHE A 91 -8.64 -17.59 8.81
C PHE A 91 -7.11 -17.52 8.94
N ILE A 92 -6.48 -16.90 7.95
CA ILE A 92 -5.09 -16.45 7.97
C ILE A 92 -5.14 -14.94 8.11
N VAL A 93 -4.55 -14.39 9.17
CA VAL A 93 -4.47 -12.94 9.36
C VAL A 93 -3.01 -12.55 9.45
N GLU A 94 -2.59 -11.68 8.55
CA GLU A 94 -1.21 -11.28 8.32
C GLU A 94 -1.05 -9.76 8.45
N MET A 95 -0.03 -9.33 9.17
CA MET A 95 0.42 -7.94 9.22
C MET A 95 1.62 -7.74 8.30
N GLN A 96 1.41 -7.06 7.17
CA GLN A 96 2.45 -6.85 6.17
C GLN A 96 3.03 -5.45 6.28
N LYS A 97 4.29 -5.36 6.71
CA LYS A 97 5.00 -4.10 7.02
C LYS A 97 5.55 -3.39 5.78
N ALA A 98 5.73 -4.13 4.68
CA ALA A 98 6.33 -3.63 3.45
C ALA A 98 5.79 -4.36 2.23
N GLU A 99 5.72 -3.65 1.12
CA GLU A 99 5.46 -4.26 -0.18
C GLU A 99 6.57 -5.25 -0.54
N GLN A 100 6.19 -6.44 -0.95
CA GLN A 100 7.10 -7.47 -1.45
C GLN A 100 6.75 -7.75 -2.91
N GLN A 101 7.77 -7.91 -3.75
CA GLN A 101 7.62 -8.06 -5.20
C GLN A 101 6.58 -9.10 -5.64
N PHE A 102 6.39 -10.17 -4.88
CA PHE A 102 5.45 -11.25 -5.18
C PHE A 102 4.44 -11.45 -4.06
N PHE A 103 3.97 -10.36 -3.47
CA PHE A 103 3.05 -10.42 -2.34
C PHE A 103 1.75 -11.18 -2.67
N LYS A 104 1.15 -10.90 -3.83
CA LYS A 104 -0.09 -11.57 -4.27
C LYS A 104 0.12 -13.05 -4.51
N ASP A 105 1.22 -13.43 -5.18
CA ASP A 105 1.56 -14.84 -5.40
C ASP A 105 1.75 -15.58 -4.08
N ARG A 106 2.47 -14.95 -3.12
CA ARG A 106 2.67 -15.52 -1.78
C ARG A 106 1.36 -15.68 -1.04
N SER A 107 0.47 -14.71 -1.09
CA SER A 107 -0.84 -14.73 -0.44
C SER A 107 -1.69 -15.89 -0.97
N VAL A 108 -1.75 -16.06 -2.30
CA VAL A 108 -2.43 -17.19 -2.94
C VAL A 108 -1.78 -18.52 -2.55
N PHE A 109 -0.44 -18.59 -2.60
CA PHE A 109 0.28 -19.80 -2.20
C PHE A 109 -0.02 -20.19 -0.74
N TYR A 110 -0.03 -19.21 0.18
CA TYR A 110 -0.34 -19.45 1.59
C TYR A 110 -1.77 -19.98 1.80
N ALA A 111 -2.74 -19.48 1.05
CA ALA A 111 -4.12 -19.96 1.11
C ALA A 111 -4.27 -21.43 0.64
N THR A 112 -3.32 -21.97 -0.12
CA THR A 112 -3.37 -23.40 -0.55
C THR A 112 -3.15 -24.36 0.59
N PHE A 113 -2.40 -24.01 1.65
CA PHE A 113 -2.13 -24.91 2.78
C PHE A 113 -3.40 -25.31 3.53
N PRO A 114 -4.25 -24.37 3.99
CA PRO A 114 -5.51 -24.76 4.63
C PRO A 114 -6.46 -25.49 3.67
N ILE A 115 -6.42 -25.25 2.38
CA ILE A 115 -7.19 -26.00 1.39
C ILE A 115 -6.71 -27.46 1.34
N GLN A 116 -5.39 -27.68 1.21
CA GLN A 116 -4.79 -29.02 1.15
C GLN A 116 -5.01 -29.80 2.44
N ASN A 117 -4.93 -29.14 3.60
CA ASN A 117 -5.12 -29.74 4.91
C ASN A 117 -6.55 -30.28 5.13
N GLN A 118 -7.54 -29.82 4.37
CA GLN A 118 -8.90 -30.34 4.40
C GLN A 118 -9.03 -31.70 3.68
N GLY A 119 -8.06 -32.03 2.81
CA GLY A 119 -8.05 -33.31 2.09
C GLY A 119 -7.84 -34.50 3.04
N LYS A 120 -8.86 -35.35 3.18
CA LYS A 120 -8.81 -36.54 4.04
C LYS A 120 -8.52 -37.81 3.23
N LYS A 121 -7.78 -38.74 3.81
CA LYS A 121 -7.62 -40.09 3.23
C LYS A 121 -8.94 -40.86 3.31
N GLY A 122 -9.29 -41.60 2.26
CA GLY A 122 -10.49 -42.39 2.18
C GLY A 122 -11.63 -41.73 1.41
N LEU A 123 -12.88 -42.08 1.76
CA LEU A 123 -14.07 -41.49 1.13
C LEU A 123 -14.22 -40.03 1.58
N TRP A 124 -14.02 -39.11 0.65
CA TRP A 124 -14.20 -37.65 0.83
C TRP A 124 -15.00 -37.09 -0.36
N ASP A 125 -15.99 -36.28 -0.07
CA ASP A 125 -16.90 -35.68 -1.04
C ASP A 125 -16.39 -34.38 -1.67
N PHE A 126 -15.11 -34.03 -1.45
CA PHE A 126 -14.47 -32.81 -1.91
C PHE A 126 -15.12 -31.51 -1.41
N ARG A 127 -15.97 -31.55 -0.39
CA ARG A 127 -16.60 -30.37 0.19
C ARG A 127 -15.59 -29.60 1.03
N LEU A 128 -15.15 -28.46 0.51
CA LEU A 128 -14.27 -27.55 1.23
C LEU A 128 -15.04 -26.63 2.18
N LYS A 129 -14.41 -26.26 3.27
CA LYS A 129 -14.76 -25.17 4.14
C LYS A 129 -14.12 -23.87 3.64
N GLY A 130 -14.64 -22.72 4.09
CA GLY A 130 -14.11 -21.41 3.73
C GLY A 130 -12.66 -21.21 4.16
N VAL A 131 -11.88 -20.55 3.32
CA VAL A 131 -10.51 -20.08 3.62
C VAL A 131 -10.48 -18.59 3.36
N TYR A 132 -10.21 -17.83 4.41
CA TYR A 132 -10.17 -16.38 4.40
C TYR A 132 -8.77 -15.90 4.73
N THR A 133 -8.16 -15.15 3.82
CA THR A 133 -6.87 -14.50 4.06
C THR A 133 -7.10 -13.00 4.25
N VAL A 134 -6.76 -12.48 5.43
CA VAL A 134 -6.84 -11.07 5.77
C VAL A 134 -5.44 -10.49 5.83
N GLY A 135 -5.12 -9.58 4.94
CA GLY A 135 -3.85 -8.83 4.92
C GLY A 135 -4.06 -7.40 5.40
N ILE A 136 -3.42 -7.04 6.51
CA ILE A 136 -3.35 -5.66 7.00
C ILE A 136 -2.03 -5.09 6.49
N LEU A 137 -2.11 -4.13 5.55
CA LEU A 137 -0.97 -3.66 4.77
C LEU A 137 -0.52 -2.28 5.25
N ASP A 138 0.74 -2.16 5.68
CA ASP A 138 1.40 -0.87 5.97
C ASP A 138 2.02 -0.25 4.71
N PHE A 139 1.41 -0.51 3.56
CA PHE A 139 1.75 0.03 2.26
C PHE A 139 0.52 0.13 1.36
N VAL A 140 0.66 0.81 0.22
CA VAL A 140 -0.40 0.98 -0.78
C VAL A 140 -0.02 0.20 -2.03
N PHE A 141 -0.98 -0.50 -2.64
CA PHE A 141 -0.77 -1.14 -3.94
C PHE A 141 -0.44 -0.10 -5.03
N PRO A 142 0.31 -0.48 -6.08
CA PRO A 142 0.64 0.45 -7.18
C PRO A 142 -0.59 1.15 -7.75
N ASP A 143 -0.45 2.44 -8.06
CA ASP A 143 -1.54 3.37 -8.45
C ASP A 143 -2.46 2.92 -9.60
N ASN A 144 -2.02 1.98 -10.42
CA ASN A 144 -2.74 1.50 -11.62
C ASN A 144 -3.53 0.21 -11.37
N GLU A 145 -3.44 -0.37 -10.19
CA GLU A 145 -4.10 -1.67 -9.91
C GLU A 145 -5.48 -1.50 -9.27
N TYR A 146 -5.65 -0.47 -8.42
CA TYR A 146 -6.90 -0.22 -7.69
C TYR A 146 -7.27 1.26 -7.67
N PRO A 147 -8.55 1.60 -7.43
CA PRO A 147 -8.96 2.98 -7.22
C PRO A 147 -8.18 3.62 -6.07
N LYS A 148 -7.74 4.88 -6.26
CA LYS A 148 -6.89 5.59 -5.28
C LYS A 148 -7.50 5.68 -3.89
N ASP A 149 -8.82 5.83 -3.82
CA ASP A 149 -9.54 6.02 -2.55
C ASP A 149 -10.02 4.71 -1.91
N SER A 150 -9.79 3.57 -2.57
CA SER A 150 -10.19 2.27 -2.05
C SER A 150 -9.17 1.78 -1.02
N LEU A 151 -9.59 1.70 0.23
CA LEU A 151 -8.79 1.16 1.33
C LEU A 151 -8.94 -0.36 1.45
N ARG A 152 -10.16 -0.87 1.19
CA ARG A 152 -10.52 -2.29 1.37
C ARG A 152 -10.68 -2.97 0.02
N HIS A 153 -10.02 -4.11 -0.17
CA HIS A 153 -10.09 -4.94 -1.36
C HIS A 153 -10.55 -6.34 -1.01
N GLU A 154 -11.73 -6.73 -1.47
CA GLU A 154 -12.24 -8.10 -1.34
C GLU A 154 -12.06 -8.82 -2.67
N VAL A 155 -11.26 -9.89 -2.66
CA VAL A 155 -10.88 -10.66 -3.86
C VAL A 155 -11.42 -12.07 -3.76
N LYS A 156 -12.13 -12.50 -4.79
CA LYS A 156 -12.73 -13.84 -4.93
C LYS A 156 -12.51 -14.40 -6.33
N LEU A 157 -12.79 -15.69 -6.52
CA LEU A 157 -12.86 -16.28 -7.84
C LEU A 157 -14.17 -15.83 -8.51
N VAL A 158 -14.03 -15.16 -9.62
CA VAL A 158 -15.13 -14.54 -10.37
C VAL A 158 -15.11 -15.04 -11.80
N ASP A 159 -16.29 -15.34 -12.37
CA ASP A 159 -16.44 -15.50 -13.81
C ASP A 159 -16.10 -14.18 -14.51
N VAL A 160 -15.17 -14.20 -15.46
CA VAL A 160 -14.67 -12.96 -16.09
C VAL A 160 -15.65 -12.35 -17.08
N ASP A 161 -16.59 -13.14 -17.60
CA ASP A 161 -17.54 -12.68 -18.61
C ASP A 161 -18.73 -11.95 -17.97
N ASP A 162 -19.42 -12.58 -17.02
CA ASP A 162 -20.63 -12.03 -16.39
C ASP A 162 -20.39 -11.43 -14.98
N LYS A 163 -19.16 -11.52 -14.47
CA LYS A 163 -18.73 -10.94 -13.18
C LYS A 163 -19.41 -11.54 -11.94
N HIS A 164 -20.09 -12.69 -12.05
CA HIS A 164 -20.61 -13.34 -10.84
C HIS A 164 -19.53 -14.07 -10.06
N VAL A 165 -19.70 -14.21 -8.76
CA VAL A 165 -18.78 -14.97 -7.90
C VAL A 165 -18.94 -16.45 -8.19
N PHE A 166 -17.95 -17.04 -8.85
CA PHE A 166 -17.93 -18.48 -9.17
C PHE A 166 -17.71 -19.34 -7.94
N TYR A 167 -16.83 -18.88 -7.02
CA TYR A 167 -16.50 -19.62 -5.80
C TYR A 167 -16.26 -18.65 -4.63
N ASP A 168 -17.09 -18.78 -3.60
CA ASP A 168 -17.14 -17.87 -2.45
C ASP A 168 -16.32 -18.33 -1.22
N LYS A 169 -15.87 -19.60 -1.20
CA LYS A 169 -15.14 -20.17 -0.06
C LYS A 169 -13.63 -19.93 -0.07
N LEU A 170 -13.11 -19.23 -1.07
CA LEU A 170 -11.74 -18.72 -1.10
C LEU A 170 -11.81 -17.20 -1.25
N SER A 171 -11.46 -16.49 -0.19
CA SER A 171 -11.55 -15.04 -0.16
C SER A 171 -10.27 -14.43 0.39
N PHE A 172 -9.83 -13.33 -0.25
CA PHE A 172 -8.75 -12.50 0.24
C PHE A 172 -9.32 -11.12 0.55
N LEU A 173 -8.97 -10.59 1.70
CA LEU A 173 -9.34 -9.26 2.14
C LEU A 173 -8.07 -8.49 2.46
N TYR A 174 -7.80 -7.42 1.71
CA TYR A 174 -6.65 -6.55 1.94
C TYR A 174 -7.10 -5.18 2.42
N LEU A 175 -6.39 -4.67 3.43
CA LEU A 175 -6.63 -3.36 4.04
C LEU A 175 -5.37 -2.50 3.88
N GLU A 176 -5.41 -1.49 3.00
CA GLU A 176 -4.31 -0.55 2.77
C GLU A 176 -4.34 0.55 3.85
N MET A 177 -3.73 0.28 4.99
CA MET A 177 -3.81 1.14 6.18
C MET A 177 -3.31 2.58 5.98
N PRO A 178 -2.31 2.88 5.11
CA PRO A 178 -1.93 4.27 4.85
C PRO A 178 -3.04 5.12 4.22
N LYS A 179 -4.09 4.51 3.65
CA LYS A 179 -5.26 5.22 3.11
C LYS A 179 -6.32 5.52 4.18
N PHE A 180 -6.18 5.02 5.40
CA PHE A 180 -7.10 5.32 6.48
C PHE A 180 -6.82 6.72 7.05
N THR A 181 -7.77 7.63 6.91
CA THR A 181 -7.61 9.05 7.29
C THR A 181 -8.67 9.56 8.26
N LYS A 182 -9.66 8.71 8.65
CA LYS A 182 -10.72 9.10 9.57
C LYS A 182 -10.15 9.49 10.94
N LYS A 183 -10.67 10.58 11.47
CA LYS A 183 -10.40 11.06 12.83
C LYS A 183 -11.36 10.41 13.83
N GLU A 184 -11.09 10.60 15.12
CA GLU A 184 -11.91 10.03 16.19
C GLU A 184 -13.39 10.39 16.09
N GLU A 185 -13.69 11.64 15.70
CA GLU A 185 -15.05 12.17 15.59
C GLU A 185 -15.83 11.60 14.39
N GLU A 186 -15.15 10.93 13.46
CA GLU A 186 -15.70 10.37 12.21
C GLU A 186 -15.93 8.85 12.30
N LEU A 187 -15.72 8.25 13.48
CA LEU A 187 -15.84 6.81 13.70
C LEU A 187 -17.30 6.39 13.94
N GLU A 188 -17.95 5.85 12.92
CA GLU A 188 -19.36 5.46 12.98
C GLU A 188 -19.54 3.96 13.23
N THR A 189 -18.71 3.12 12.62
CA THR A 189 -18.85 1.66 12.63
C THR A 189 -17.77 0.96 13.47
N MET A 190 -18.01 -0.29 13.86
CA MET A 190 -16.98 -1.13 14.49
C MET A 190 -15.77 -1.31 13.56
N TYR A 191 -15.99 -1.34 12.26
CA TYR A 191 -14.94 -1.38 11.26
C TYR A 191 -14.04 -0.12 11.31
N ASP A 192 -14.64 1.08 11.31
CA ASP A 192 -13.88 2.33 11.45
C ASP A 192 -13.06 2.34 12.74
N LYS A 193 -13.66 1.93 13.85
CA LYS A 193 -13.01 1.88 15.18
C LYS A 193 -11.81 0.94 15.20
N TRP A 194 -11.94 -0.24 14.61
CA TRP A 194 -10.83 -1.18 14.48
C TRP A 194 -9.69 -0.64 13.63
N LEU A 195 -10.00 -0.05 12.47
CA LEU A 195 -8.98 0.55 11.62
C LEU A 195 -8.29 1.72 12.31
N TYR A 196 -9.06 2.57 13.00
CA TYR A 196 -8.50 3.69 13.76
C TYR A 196 -7.52 3.21 14.84
N VAL A 197 -7.89 2.19 15.61
CA VAL A 197 -7.04 1.61 16.64
C VAL A 197 -5.76 1.05 16.01
N LEU A 198 -5.88 0.21 14.99
CA LEU A 198 -4.71 -0.37 14.32
C LEU A 198 -3.77 0.70 13.77
N HIS A 199 -4.33 1.79 13.21
CA HIS A 199 -3.53 2.85 12.61
C HIS A 199 -2.87 3.78 13.64
N ASN A 200 -3.53 4.03 14.79
CA ASN A 200 -3.12 5.08 15.72
C ASN A 200 -2.61 4.58 17.07
N LEU A 201 -2.80 3.31 17.46
CA LEU A 201 -2.59 2.79 18.81
C LEU A 201 -1.24 3.21 19.43
N SER A 202 -0.15 3.09 18.68
CA SER A 202 1.19 3.43 19.16
C SER A 202 1.43 4.92 19.43
N ARG A 203 0.54 5.79 18.91
CA ARG A 203 0.62 7.25 19.06
C ARG A 203 -0.36 7.78 20.12
N LEU A 204 -1.28 6.94 20.59
CA LEU A 204 -2.28 7.33 21.58
C LEU A 204 -1.65 7.37 22.99
N MET A 205 -1.92 8.45 23.70
CA MET A 205 -1.50 8.62 25.09
C MET A 205 -2.64 8.32 26.08
N GLU A 206 -3.88 8.38 25.58
CA GLU A 206 -5.10 8.15 26.36
C GLU A 206 -6.06 7.26 25.56
N HIS A 207 -7.04 6.69 26.28
CA HIS A 207 -8.10 5.92 25.66
C HIS A 207 -9.11 6.87 25.01
N PRO A 208 -9.31 6.84 23.66
CA PRO A 208 -10.24 7.72 22.99
C PRO A 208 -11.68 7.60 23.48
N ALA A 209 -12.39 8.73 23.53
CA ALA A 209 -13.78 8.77 23.99
C ALA A 209 -14.75 8.00 23.08
N ALA A 210 -14.43 7.92 21.78
CA ALA A 210 -15.21 7.18 20.81
C ALA A 210 -15.08 5.64 20.91
N LEU A 211 -14.14 5.12 21.72
CA LEU A 211 -13.81 3.68 21.81
C LEU A 211 -14.24 3.10 23.17
N GLN A 212 -15.50 3.28 23.54
CA GLN A 212 -15.99 2.88 24.88
C GLN A 212 -16.51 1.44 24.97
N GLU A 213 -16.56 0.71 23.87
CA GLU A 213 -16.94 -0.69 23.86
C GLU A 213 -16.00 -1.55 24.70
N ARG A 214 -16.54 -2.59 25.33
CA ARG A 214 -15.78 -3.49 26.20
C ARG A 214 -14.54 -4.07 25.50
N VAL A 215 -14.64 -4.37 24.20
CA VAL A 215 -13.54 -4.94 23.42
C VAL A 215 -12.37 -3.97 23.31
N PHE A 216 -12.61 -2.67 23.09
CA PHE A 216 -11.55 -1.68 23.02
C PHE A 216 -10.95 -1.38 24.39
N LYS A 217 -11.77 -1.28 25.47
CA LYS A 217 -11.23 -1.18 26.84
C LYS A 217 -10.25 -2.29 27.13
N ARG A 218 -10.62 -3.52 26.81
CA ARG A 218 -9.74 -4.68 26.96
C ARG A 218 -8.51 -4.59 26.07
N LEU A 219 -8.64 -4.16 24.82
CA LEU A 219 -7.50 -3.96 23.91
C LEU A 219 -6.47 -2.99 24.51
N PHE A 220 -6.92 -1.82 25.00
CA PHE A 220 -6.05 -0.84 25.63
C PHE A 220 -5.38 -1.35 26.90
N GLU A 221 -6.08 -2.18 27.71
CA GLU A 221 -5.49 -2.84 28.87
C GLU A 221 -4.37 -3.82 28.47
N GLN A 222 -4.54 -4.58 27.39
CA GLN A 222 -3.54 -5.53 26.88
C GLN A 222 -2.40 -4.85 26.15
N ALA A 223 -2.64 -3.68 25.55
CA ALA A 223 -1.66 -2.92 24.79
C ALA A 223 -0.74 -2.04 25.66
N GLU A 224 -1.07 -1.83 26.94
CA GLU A 224 -0.34 -0.92 27.82
C GLU A 224 1.03 -1.47 28.24
N ILE A 225 2.10 -0.89 27.72
CA ILE A 225 3.50 -1.36 27.88
C ILE A 225 3.92 -1.41 29.34
N ALA A 226 3.41 -0.47 30.17
CA ALA A 226 3.75 -0.41 31.58
C ALA A 226 3.31 -1.66 32.37
N LYS A 227 2.38 -2.45 31.86
CA LYS A 227 1.86 -3.68 32.45
C LYS A 227 2.63 -4.94 32.06
N TYR A 228 3.62 -4.81 31.18
CA TYR A 228 4.37 -5.96 30.69
C TYR A 228 5.42 -6.43 31.67
N THR A 229 5.66 -7.74 31.67
CA THR A 229 6.82 -8.32 32.35
C THR A 229 8.12 -7.80 31.73
N PRO A 230 9.26 -7.91 32.43
CA PRO A 230 10.56 -7.54 31.85
C PRO A 230 10.86 -8.28 30.55
N GLU A 231 10.50 -9.58 30.47
CA GLU A 231 10.69 -10.41 29.28
C GLU A 231 9.80 -9.92 28.11
N GLU A 232 8.52 -9.70 28.35
CA GLU A 232 7.59 -9.17 27.33
C GLU A 232 8.03 -7.80 26.82
N ARG A 233 8.58 -6.97 27.70
CA ARG A 233 9.11 -5.65 27.31
C ARG A 233 10.34 -5.79 26.43
N GLN A 234 11.25 -6.71 26.77
CA GLN A 234 12.43 -6.99 25.95
C GLN A 234 12.01 -7.50 24.55
N ASP A 235 11.11 -8.48 24.47
CA ASP A 235 10.62 -9.02 23.22
C ASP A 235 9.96 -7.92 22.35
N TYR A 236 9.20 -7.04 22.99
CA TYR A 236 8.60 -5.88 22.29
C TYR A 236 9.65 -4.92 21.74
N GLU A 237 10.66 -4.54 22.54
CA GLU A 237 11.73 -3.63 22.11
C GLU A 237 12.55 -4.22 20.95
N GLU A 238 12.83 -5.51 20.97
CA GLU A 238 13.52 -6.21 19.89
C GLU A 238 12.65 -6.19 18.61
N SER A 239 11.36 -6.48 18.71
CA SER A 239 10.42 -6.44 17.60
C SER A 239 10.23 -5.01 17.04
N LEU A 240 10.19 -4.01 17.92
CA LEU A 240 10.09 -2.60 17.57
C LEU A 240 11.35 -2.11 16.83
N LYS A 241 12.53 -2.54 17.27
CA LYS A 241 13.78 -2.25 16.59
C LYS A 241 13.78 -2.79 15.17
N VAL A 242 13.38 -4.06 14.97
CA VAL A 242 13.27 -4.67 13.63
C VAL A 242 12.33 -3.87 12.74
N TYR A 243 11.18 -3.44 13.27
CA TYR A 243 10.22 -2.63 12.54
C TYR A 243 10.82 -1.28 12.11
N ARG A 244 11.49 -0.57 13.03
CA ARG A 244 12.14 0.72 12.76
C ARG A 244 13.26 0.60 11.73
N ASP A 245 14.12 -0.41 11.86
CA ASP A 245 15.22 -0.65 10.92
C ASP A 245 14.69 -0.89 9.50
N MET A 246 13.64 -1.70 9.37
CA MET A 246 12.99 -1.94 8.08
C MET A 246 12.39 -0.66 7.49
N LYS A 247 11.66 0.13 8.29
CA LYS A 247 11.06 1.40 7.85
C LYS A 247 12.15 2.37 7.38
N ASN A 248 13.24 2.52 8.12
CA ASN A 248 14.39 3.36 7.75
C ASN A 248 15.01 2.94 6.39
N VAL A 249 15.11 1.64 6.13
CA VAL A 249 15.63 1.12 4.84
C VAL A 249 14.68 1.49 3.69
N LEU A 250 13.38 1.33 3.88
CA LEU A 250 12.36 1.67 2.86
C LEU A 250 12.34 3.17 2.56
N ASP A 251 12.28 4.02 3.58
CA ASP A 251 12.28 5.48 3.43
C ASP A 251 13.55 5.96 2.72
N THR A 252 14.70 5.36 3.06
CA THR A 252 15.97 5.66 2.41
C THR A 252 15.97 5.25 0.94
N ALA A 253 15.40 4.09 0.60
CA ALA A 253 15.31 3.62 -0.79
C ALA A 253 14.39 4.51 -1.62
N GLU A 254 13.25 4.91 -1.07
CA GLU A 254 12.30 5.83 -1.70
C GLU A 254 12.94 7.20 -1.99
N LEU A 255 13.59 7.79 -0.98
CA LEU A 255 14.30 9.07 -1.14
C LEU A 255 15.40 9.02 -2.21
N LYS A 256 16.16 7.91 -2.27
CA LYS A 256 17.17 7.70 -3.32
C LYS A 256 16.52 7.56 -4.69
N GLY A 257 15.41 6.83 -4.78
CA GLY A 257 14.63 6.67 -6.00
C GLY A 257 14.10 8.01 -6.52
N LEU A 258 13.48 8.81 -5.65
CA LEU A 258 12.96 10.14 -5.95
C LEU A 258 14.06 11.09 -6.44
N LYS A 259 15.21 11.16 -5.74
CA LYS A 259 16.36 11.99 -6.14
C LYS A 259 16.89 11.59 -7.53
N LYS A 260 17.00 10.28 -7.78
CA LYS A 260 17.47 9.75 -9.09
C LYS A 260 16.46 10.06 -10.20
N GLY A 261 15.17 9.92 -9.94
CA GLY A 261 14.10 10.25 -10.88
C GLY A 261 14.08 11.73 -11.23
N LEU A 262 14.16 12.62 -10.21
CA LEU A 262 14.20 14.06 -10.40
C LEU A 262 15.41 14.51 -11.23
N LYS A 263 16.60 13.97 -10.92
CA LYS A 263 17.83 14.27 -11.70
C LYS A 263 17.68 13.87 -13.17
N LYS A 264 17.20 12.64 -13.43
CA LYS A 264 16.96 12.18 -14.81
C LYS A 264 15.90 13.00 -15.53
N GLY A 265 14.80 13.34 -14.88
CA GLY A 265 13.75 14.18 -15.43
C GLY A 265 14.26 15.57 -15.81
N LEU A 266 15.06 16.19 -14.93
CA LEU A 266 15.68 17.49 -15.20
C LEU A 266 16.64 17.44 -16.40
N GLU A 267 17.53 16.44 -16.44
CA GLU A 267 18.47 16.26 -17.56
C GLU A 267 17.74 16.05 -18.90
N GLN A 268 16.66 15.24 -18.90
CA GLN A 268 15.84 15.01 -20.10
C GLN A 268 15.10 16.28 -20.52
N GLY A 269 14.48 16.99 -19.56
CA GLY A 269 13.80 18.26 -19.82
C GLY A 269 14.73 19.34 -20.41
N MET A 270 15.92 19.50 -19.81
CA MET A 270 16.95 20.41 -20.34
C MET A 270 17.37 20.06 -21.76
N ARG A 271 17.62 18.76 -22.03
CA ARG A 271 18.03 18.29 -23.38
C ARG A 271 16.92 18.53 -24.42
N GLN A 272 15.66 18.27 -24.06
CA GLN A 272 14.51 18.53 -24.93
C GLN A 272 14.31 20.03 -25.18
N GLY A 273 14.35 20.84 -24.12
CA GLY A 273 14.22 22.29 -24.22
C GLY A 273 15.32 22.92 -25.07
N MET A 274 16.58 22.46 -24.88
CA MET A 274 17.70 22.95 -25.69
C MET A 274 17.55 22.58 -27.19
N ARG A 275 17.09 21.35 -27.50
CA ARG A 275 16.82 20.94 -28.89
C ARG A 275 15.72 21.77 -29.55
N GLN A 276 14.60 21.98 -28.80
CA GLN A 276 13.47 22.80 -29.28
C GLN A 276 13.88 24.25 -29.50
N GLY A 277 14.56 24.86 -28.50
CA GLY A 277 15.06 26.24 -28.62
C GLY A 277 16.04 26.42 -29.76
N MET A 278 16.97 25.47 -29.95
CA MET A 278 17.92 25.52 -31.06
C MET A 278 17.20 25.43 -32.43
N ARG A 279 16.22 24.53 -32.56
CA ARG A 279 15.44 24.40 -33.80
C ARG A 279 14.64 25.68 -34.09
N GLN A 280 13.94 26.21 -33.10
CA GLN A 280 13.17 27.46 -33.24
C GLN A 280 14.08 28.64 -33.56
N GLY A 281 15.26 28.72 -32.92
CA GLY A 281 16.26 29.77 -33.22
C GLY A 281 16.78 29.72 -34.63
N ILE A 282 17.07 28.51 -35.16
CA ILE A 282 17.52 28.32 -36.58
C ILE A 282 16.39 28.71 -37.56
N GLU A 283 15.16 28.26 -37.31
CA GLU A 283 14.00 28.57 -38.16
C GLU A 283 13.72 30.09 -38.17
N GLN A 284 13.74 30.71 -36.98
CA GLN A 284 13.54 32.16 -36.88
C GLN A 284 14.67 32.96 -37.53
N GLY A 285 15.94 32.60 -37.28
CA GLY A 285 17.11 33.24 -37.90
C GLY A 285 17.08 33.14 -39.42
N ALA A 286 16.73 31.99 -39.97
CA ALA A 286 16.57 31.79 -41.41
C ALA A 286 15.45 32.67 -42.00
N LEU A 287 14.32 32.83 -41.27
CA LEU A 287 13.21 33.68 -41.68
C LEU A 287 13.63 35.18 -41.70
N ASP A 288 14.30 35.61 -40.63
CA ASP A 288 14.78 37.00 -40.51
C ASP A 288 15.81 37.36 -41.59
N GLU A 289 16.71 36.44 -41.91
CA GLU A 289 17.66 36.60 -43.00
C GLU A 289 16.98 36.70 -44.38
N ARG A 290 15.98 35.82 -44.65
CA ARG A 290 15.15 35.90 -45.86
C ARG A 290 14.44 37.23 -45.99
N LYS A 291 13.82 37.75 -44.90
CA LYS A 291 13.17 39.07 -44.87
C LYS A 291 14.17 40.18 -45.18
N LYS A 292 15.35 40.17 -44.53
CA LYS A 292 16.39 41.15 -44.74
C LYS A 292 16.87 41.18 -46.20
N ASN A 293 17.07 39.98 -46.78
CA ASN A 293 17.46 39.88 -48.17
C ASN A 293 16.36 40.34 -49.15
N ALA A 294 15.09 40.02 -48.86
CA ALA A 294 13.94 40.50 -49.61
C ALA A 294 13.80 42.03 -49.59
N MET A 295 13.98 42.67 -48.44
CA MET A 295 13.99 44.11 -48.30
C MET A 295 15.10 44.77 -49.12
N ALA A 296 16.33 44.21 -49.05
CA ALA A 296 17.45 44.74 -49.81
C ALA A 296 17.23 44.66 -51.33
N MET A 297 16.69 43.53 -51.83
CA MET A 297 16.35 43.34 -53.24
C MET A 297 15.22 44.27 -53.70
N LYS A 298 14.19 44.52 -52.83
CA LYS A 298 13.12 45.45 -53.08
C LYS A 298 13.64 46.91 -53.21
N ALA A 299 14.58 47.29 -52.33
CA ALA A 299 15.24 48.58 -52.37
C ALA A 299 16.08 48.84 -53.67
N LEU A 300 16.61 47.75 -54.24
CA LEU A 300 17.32 47.75 -55.52
C LEU A 300 16.40 47.78 -56.77
N GLY A 301 15.07 47.83 -56.58
CA GLY A 301 14.09 47.93 -57.63
C GLY A 301 13.82 46.60 -58.39
N LEU A 302 14.16 45.44 -57.83
CA LEU A 302 13.89 44.17 -58.46
C LEU A 302 12.39 43.81 -58.45
N PRO A 303 11.85 43.15 -59.51
CA PRO A 303 10.47 42.74 -59.56
C PRO A 303 10.12 41.77 -58.39
N LEU A 304 8.94 41.91 -57.77
CA LEU A 304 8.51 41.12 -56.61
C LEU A 304 8.52 39.59 -56.90
N GLU A 305 8.18 39.18 -58.10
CA GLU A 305 8.23 37.80 -58.57
C GLU A 305 9.64 37.22 -58.58
N THR A 306 10.61 38.05 -58.92
CA THR A 306 12.03 37.67 -58.91
C THR A 306 12.54 37.52 -57.48
N ILE A 307 12.15 38.45 -56.59
CA ILE A 307 12.49 38.38 -55.16
C ILE A 307 11.90 37.12 -54.54
N ALA A 308 10.64 36.79 -54.85
CA ALA A 308 9.97 35.57 -54.36
C ALA A 308 10.69 34.30 -54.78
N LYS A 309 11.18 34.22 -56.02
CA LYS A 309 11.95 33.08 -56.53
C LYS A 309 13.28 32.90 -55.79
N VAL A 310 13.97 34.00 -55.48
CA VAL A 310 15.30 33.97 -54.85
C VAL A 310 15.18 33.67 -53.34
N THR A 311 14.20 34.31 -52.66
CA THR A 311 14.08 34.20 -51.20
C THR A 311 13.19 33.05 -50.74
N GLY A 312 12.36 32.50 -51.65
CA GLY A 312 11.35 31.48 -51.32
C GLY A 312 10.18 32.05 -50.48
N MET A 313 10.05 33.36 -50.40
CA MET A 313 8.96 34.02 -49.69
C MET A 313 7.77 34.28 -50.63
N PRO A 314 6.52 34.21 -50.10
CA PRO A 314 5.32 34.59 -50.85
C PRO A 314 5.37 36.06 -51.32
N VAL A 315 4.92 36.33 -52.56
CA VAL A 315 4.90 37.67 -53.14
C VAL A 315 4.12 38.69 -52.24
N GLU A 316 3.04 38.20 -51.60
CA GLU A 316 2.20 38.98 -50.71
C GLU A 316 2.97 39.45 -49.45
N ASP A 317 3.82 38.57 -48.89
CA ASP A 317 4.64 38.89 -47.74
C ASP A 317 5.76 39.89 -48.10
N ILE A 318 6.37 39.72 -49.29
CA ILE A 318 7.39 40.64 -49.80
C ILE A 318 6.77 42.03 -50.07
N ALA A 319 5.53 42.09 -50.56
CA ALA A 319 4.83 43.35 -50.80
C ALA A 319 4.62 44.15 -49.52
N ARG A 320 4.43 43.48 -48.37
CA ARG A 320 4.19 44.07 -47.04
C ARG A 320 5.49 44.49 -46.31
N LEU A 321 6.65 44.02 -46.74
CA LEU A 321 7.97 44.44 -46.27
C LEU A 321 8.31 45.81 -46.86
#